data_4f0649652f783692eeba4a6358210d75
#
_entry.id   4f0649652f783692eeba4a6358210d75
#
_cell.length_a   1.000
_cell.length_b   1.000
_cell.length_c   1.000
_cell.angle_alpha   90.00
_cell.angle_beta   90.00
_cell.angle_gamma   90.00
#
_symmetry.space_group_name_H-M   'P 1'
#
loop_
_entity.id
_entity.type
_entity.pdbx_description
1 polymer ?
#
loop_
_entity_poly.entity_id
_entity_poly.type
_entity_poly.pdbx_seq_one_letter_code
_entity_poly.pdbx_strand_id
1 'polypeptide(L)'
;MTTVAQTASAPEHLVIPEKPDLTRMRRETGARLRSAMAERGVDALILLGNSSVVYATGASWPLGDAGLSYVERPVAVVTADDESPHLFLPFREGAAHESELPADHLHGPVYLEFDEGVGDFARCLADLIPSGAVIGIDESTGAMSRAATSLFPGGPPADAAAIVSAAKVVKTPDELACIRTAVRITDEAMVEVDKRLAPGVRQVDLSAIFLRRAFELGASASMLEPIWQVMPPTKAEGVWTTHGDLALPLLSTERELVEGDVLWTDVSITYQGYCSDFGRTWLVGREPSPRQRAQFDKWQQIMAAVLDVARAGAAAGDLGRAATAANGGTRPWLPHFYLGHGIGVNAAEMPMIGTDLGQEFDDNFILQPGMVLVLEPVVWEDGTGGYRSEEVVVITEEGSIRLTDYPYTPYGSHVS
;
A
#
# COMPACT_ATOMS: atom_id res chain seq x y z
N MET A 1 -30.92 41.21 2.85
CA MET A 1 -29.75 40.31 2.82
C MET A 1 -30.23 39.00 2.23
N THR A 2 -30.02 38.84 0.96
CA THR A 2 -30.46 37.65 0.23
C THR A 2 -29.24 36.74 0.11
N THR A 3 -29.23 35.69 0.90
CA THR A 3 -28.18 34.66 0.84
C THR A 3 -28.36 33.87 -0.45
N VAL A 4 -27.50 34.11 -1.42
CA VAL A 4 -27.41 33.25 -2.61
C VAL A 4 -26.76 31.95 -2.13
N ALA A 5 -27.58 30.92 -1.96
CA ALA A 5 -27.09 29.56 -1.85
C ALA A 5 -26.39 29.21 -3.18
N GLN A 6 -25.07 29.23 -3.20
CA GLN A 6 -24.33 28.55 -4.26
C GLN A 6 -24.70 27.07 -4.17
N THR A 7 -25.51 26.60 -5.12
CA THR A 7 -25.65 25.18 -5.36
C THR A 7 -24.29 24.67 -5.81
N ALA A 8 -23.57 24.02 -4.88
CA ALA A 8 -22.41 23.25 -5.27
C ALA A 8 -22.86 22.28 -6.36
N SER A 9 -22.25 22.37 -7.55
CA SER A 9 -22.43 21.34 -8.56
C SER A 9 -22.06 20.00 -7.95
N ALA A 10 -22.86 18.96 -8.19
CA ALA A 10 -22.49 17.61 -7.76
C ALA A 10 -21.07 17.32 -8.25
N PRO A 11 -20.23 16.70 -7.41
CA PRO A 11 -18.87 16.37 -7.80
C PRO A 11 -18.90 15.52 -9.08
N GLU A 12 -17.98 15.80 -9.98
CA GLU A 12 -17.78 15.02 -11.18
C GLU A 12 -17.39 13.60 -10.76
N HIS A 13 -18.26 12.63 -10.99
CA HIS A 13 -17.97 11.24 -10.61
C HIS A 13 -16.91 10.66 -11.55
N LEU A 14 -15.95 9.97 -10.98
CA LEU A 14 -14.98 9.21 -11.73
C LEU A 14 -15.69 8.14 -12.56
N VAL A 15 -15.47 8.14 -13.87
CA VAL A 15 -15.93 7.05 -14.73
C VAL A 15 -15.02 5.85 -14.47
N ILE A 16 -15.54 4.83 -13.78
CA ILE A 16 -14.83 3.57 -13.51
C ILE A 16 -15.11 2.64 -14.71
N PRO A 17 -14.10 2.33 -15.56
CA PRO A 17 -14.31 1.52 -16.77
C PRO A 17 -14.73 0.09 -16.44
N GLU A 18 -14.19 -0.48 -15.37
CA GLU A 18 -14.48 -1.81 -14.90
C GLU A 18 -14.87 -1.74 -13.42
N LYS A 19 -16.15 -1.88 -13.13
CA LYS A 19 -16.61 -1.94 -11.75
C LYS A 19 -16.26 -3.31 -11.17
N PRO A 20 -15.55 -3.38 -10.02
CA PRO A 20 -15.24 -4.66 -9.39
C PRO A 20 -16.51 -5.38 -8.94
N ASP A 21 -16.54 -6.70 -9.13
CA ASP A 21 -17.53 -7.57 -8.49
C ASP A 21 -16.99 -7.98 -7.10
N LEU A 22 -17.41 -7.26 -6.08
CA LEU A 22 -16.91 -7.46 -4.71
C LEU A 22 -17.27 -8.84 -4.15
N THR A 23 -18.45 -9.38 -4.48
CA THR A 23 -18.87 -10.74 -4.08
C THR A 23 -17.94 -11.80 -4.65
N ARG A 24 -17.69 -11.73 -5.96
CA ARG A 24 -16.73 -12.63 -6.61
C ARG A 24 -15.33 -12.47 -6.02
N MET A 25 -14.88 -11.24 -5.83
CA MET A 25 -13.58 -10.94 -5.24
C MET A 25 -13.41 -11.62 -3.87
N ARG A 26 -14.40 -11.45 -2.96
CA ARG A 26 -14.36 -12.06 -1.62
C ARG A 26 -14.26 -13.57 -1.66
N ARG A 27 -15.05 -14.20 -2.53
CA ARG A 27 -14.99 -15.64 -2.72
C ARG A 27 -13.62 -16.12 -3.24
N GLU A 28 -13.05 -15.41 -4.21
CA GLU A 28 -11.76 -15.76 -4.80
C GLU A 28 -10.59 -15.53 -3.82
N THR A 29 -10.56 -14.41 -3.10
CA THR A 29 -9.53 -14.14 -2.08
C THR A 29 -9.62 -15.13 -0.92
N GLY A 30 -10.83 -15.45 -0.45
CA GLY A 30 -11.06 -16.49 0.56
C GLY A 30 -10.58 -17.88 0.10
N ALA A 31 -10.85 -18.27 -1.16
CA ALA A 31 -10.38 -19.53 -1.71
C ALA A 31 -8.83 -19.58 -1.77
N ARG A 32 -8.17 -18.49 -2.18
CA ARG A 32 -6.70 -18.39 -2.19
C ARG A 32 -6.11 -18.48 -0.80
N LEU A 33 -6.74 -17.83 0.18
CA LEU A 33 -6.29 -17.88 1.56
C LEU A 33 -6.36 -19.33 2.11
N ARG A 34 -7.47 -20.04 1.88
CA ARG A 34 -7.60 -21.45 2.29
C ARG A 34 -6.61 -22.36 1.53
N SER A 35 -6.33 -22.10 0.25
CA SER A 35 -5.28 -22.83 -0.47
C SER A 35 -3.91 -22.63 0.17
N ALA A 36 -3.54 -21.40 0.50
CA ALA A 36 -2.28 -21.10 1.15
C ALA A 36 -2.17 -21.70 2.57
N MET A 37 -3.30 -21.81 3.29
CA MET A 37 -3.39 -22.54 4.57
C MET A 37 -3.12 -24.04 4.35
N ALA A 38 -3.81 -24.65 3.39
CA ALA A 38 -3.68 -26.09 3.10
C ALA A 38 -2.24 -26.47 2.70
N GLU A 39 -1.58 -25.66 1.87
CA GLU A 39 -0.18 -25.85 1.47
C GLU A 39 0.78 -25.88 2.66
N ARG A 40 0.42 -25.24 3.78
CA ARG A 40 1.24 -25.16 5.01
C ARG A 40 0.73 -26.02 6.15
N GLY A 41 -0.36 -26.78 5.91
CA GLY A 41 -0.97 -27.66 6.91
C GLY A 41 -1.53 -26.86 8.10
N VAL A 42 -2.13 -25.70 7.85
CA VAL A 42 -2.75 -24.84 8.88
C VAL A 42 -4.27 -24.93 8.75
N ASP A 43 -4.94 -25.25 9.87
CA ASP A 43 -6.38 -25.49 9.91
C ASP A 43 -7.19 -24.23 10.15
N ALA A 44 -6.60 -23.23 10.86
CA ALA A 44 -7.26 -21.97 11.14
C ALA A 44 -6.26 -20.81 11.22
N LEU A 45 -6.73 -19.60 10.90
CA LEU A 45 -5.98 -18.34 11.08
C LEU A 45 -6.73 -17.43 12.03
N ILE A 46 -5.99 -16.79 12.92
CA ILE A 46 -6.45 -15.66 13.73
C ILE A 46 -5.70 -14.42 13.24
N LEU A 47 -6.43 -13.49 12.64
CA LEU A 47 -5.89 -12.32 11.97
C LEU A 47 -6.24 -11.06 12.76
N LEU A 48 -5.22 -10.33 13.21
CA LEU A 48 -5.32 -9.08 13.95
C LEU A 48 -4.83 -7.88 13.12
N GLY A 49 -3.93 -8.11 12.18
CA GLY A 49 -3.42 -7.07 11.28
C GLY A 49 -4.54 -6.51 10.40
N ASN A 50 -4.71 -5.17 10.38
CA ASN A 50 -5.82 -4.54 9.67
C ASN A 50 -5.92 -5.00 8.19
N SER A 51 -4.81 -5.04 7.47
CA SER A 51 -4.78 -5.48 6.07
C SER A 51 -5.15 -6.95 5.90
N SER A 52 -4.74 -7.81 6.85
CA SER A 52 -5.12 -9.22 6.85
C SER A 52 -6.62 -9.41 7.08
N VAL A 53 -7.20 -8.63 8.00
CA VAL A 53 -8.65 -8.61 8.25
C VAL A 53 -9.39 -8.12 7.00
N VAL A 54 -8.96 -7.01 6.39
CA VAL A 54 -9.55 -6.49 5.14
C VAL A 54 -9.48 -7.54 4.02
N TYR A 55 -8.33 -8.18 3.83
CA TYR A 55 -8.15 -9.20 2.81
C TYR A 55 -9.07 -10.41 3.02
N ALA A 56 -9.18 -10.89 4.25
CA ALA A 56 -9.96 -12.07 4.58
C ALA A 56 -11.48 -11.81 4.55
N THR A 57 -11.93 -10.61 4.99
CA THR A 57 -13.34 -10.35 5.26
C THR A 57 -13.98 -9.29 4.38
N GLY A 58 -13.17 -8.41 3.78
CA GLY A 58 -13.63 -7.21 3.10
C GLY A 58 -14.10 -6.09 4.03
N ALA A 59 -14.11 -6.31 5.32
CA ALA A 59 -14.44 -5.27 6.28
C ALA A 59 -13.28 -4.27 6.38
N SER A 60 -13.57 -2.99 6.24
CA SER A 60 -12.60 -1.92 6.44
C SER A 60 -12.85 -1.23 7.78
N TRP A 61 -11.79 -0.81 8.43
CA TRP A 61 -11.79 -0.09 9.69
C TRP A 61 -10.92 1.16 9.58
N PRO A 62 -11.25 2.27 10.26
CA PRO A 62 -10.39 3.46 10.25
C PRO A 62 -8.98 3.12 10.75
N LEU A 63 -7.97 3.37 9.91
CA LEU A 63 -6.57 3.00 10.19
C LEU A 63 -6.04 3.61 11.49
N GLY A 64 -6.46 4.85 11.81
CA GLY A 64 -6.05 5.54 13.02
C GLY A 64 -6.49 4.82 14.31
N ASP A 65 -7.63 4.16 14.29
CA ASP A 65 -8.19 3.45 15.44
C ASP A 65 -7.77 1.98 15.47
N ALA A 66 -7.72 1.32 14.31
CA ALA A 66 -7.45 -0.11 14.22
C ALA A 66 -6.09 -0.55 14.78
N GLY A 67 -5.09 0.33 14.78
CA GLY A 67 -3.76 0.03 15.31
C GLY A 67 -3.53 0.48 16.75
N LEU A 68 -4.40 1.33 17.28
CA LEU A 68 -4.19 2.01 18.57
C LEU A 68 -5.29 1.75 19.59
N SER A 69 -6.47 1.31 19.16
CA SER A 69 -7.58 1.05 20.07
C SER A 69 -7.48 -0.34 20.67
N TYR A 70 -7.21 -0.38 21.95
CA TYR A 70 -7.15 -1.63 22.71
C TYR A 70 -8.49 -2.39 22.77
N VAL A 71 -9.59 -1.71 22.51
CA VAL A 71 -10.95 -2.27 22.71
C VAL A 71 -11.76 -2.37 21.42
N GLU A 72 -11.23 -1.86 20.31
CA GLU A 72 -11.98 -1.74 19.05
C GLU A 72 -11.29 -2.41 17.86
N ARG A 73 -10.26 -3.20 18.11
CA ARG A 73 -9.54 -3.92 17.06
C ARG A 73 -10.43 -4.98 16.42
N PRO A 74 -10.68 -4.94 15.12
CA PRO A 74 -11.32 -6.04 14.43
C PRO A 74 -10.40 -7.26 14.42
N VAL A 75 -10.97 -8.44 14.56
CA VAL A 75 -10.27 -9.72 14.48
C VAL A 75 -11.01 -10.63 13.52
N ALA A 76 -10.31 -11.25 12.58
CA ALA A 76 -10.90 -12.27 11.74
C ALA A 76 -10.39 -13.67 12.12
N VAL A 77 -11.30 -14.65 12.09
CA VAL A 77 -10.97 -16.07 12.22
C VAL A 77 -11.37 -16.76 10.93
N VAL A 78 -10.39 -17.37 10.26
CA VAL A 78 -10.59 -18.13 9.02
C VAL A 78 -10.33 -19.60 9.34
N THR A 79 -11.25 -20.48 8.97
CA THR A 79 -11.07 -21.92 9.11
C THR A 79 -10.98 -22.61 7.75
N ALA A 80 -10.30 -23.74 7.68
CA ALA A 80 -10.12 -24.47 6.44
C ALA A 80 -11.45 -25.02 5.89
N ASP A 81 -12.38 -25.37 6.77
CA ASP A 81 -13.63 -26.05 6.43
C ASP A 81 -14.79 -25.09 6.14
N ASP A 82 -14.66 -23.79 6.46
CA ASP A 82 -15.72 -22.79 6.26
C ASP A 82 -15.35 -21.86 5.08
N GLU A 83 -16.32 -21.63 4.21
CA GLU A 83 -16.14 -20.72 3.08
C GLU A 83 -16.09 -19.25 3.50
N SER A 84 -16.74 -18.91 4.61
CA SER A 84 -16.84 -17.56 5.13
C SER A 84 -16.06 -17.38 6.42
N PRO A 85 -15.24 -16.34 6.55
CA PRO A 85 -14.55 -16.05 7.81
C PRO A 85 -15.51 -15.57 8.89
N HIS A 86 -15.13 -15.76 10.16
CA HIS A 86 -15.76 -15.09 11.29
C HIS A 86 -15.10 -13.75 11.54
N LEU A 87 -15.90 -12.72 11.84
CA LEU A 87 -15.44 -11.36 12.10
C LEU A 87 -15.91 -10.89 13.48
N PHE A 88 -14.95 -10.51 14.31
CA PHE A 88 -15.18 -9.92 15.64
C PHE A 88 -14.95 -8.42 15.54
N LEU A 89 -15.95 -7.61 15.91
CA LEU A 89 -15.86 -6.15 15.86
C LEU A 89 -16.80 -5.49 16.91
N PRO A 90 -16.48 -4.22 17.31
CA PRO A 90 -17.26 -3.52 18.33
C PRO A 90 -18.72 -3.28 17.92
N PHE A 91 -18.95 -3.03 16.65
CA PHE A 91 -20.26 -2.69 16.11
C PHE A 91 -20.61 -3.62 14.95
N ARG A 92 -21.45 -4.61 15.20
CA ARG A 92 -21.90 -5.57 14.18
C ARG A 92 -22.54 -4.88 12.97
N GLU A 93 -23.21 -3.75 13.22
CA GLU A 93 -23.83 -2.91 12.21
C GLU A 93 -22.81 -2.16 11.33
N GLY A 94 -21.55 -2.09 11.76
CA GLY A 94 -20.44 -1.48 11.01
C GLY A 94 -19.74 -2.43 10.04
N ALA A 95 -20.13 -3.71 10.01
CA ALA A 95 -19.64 -4.60 8.97
C ALA A 95 -20.16 -4.11 7.62
N ALA A 96 -19.24 -3.89 6.68
CA ALA A 96 -19.62 -3.45 5.36
C ALA A 96 -20.57 -4.47 4.70
N HIS A 97 -21.60 -3.97 4.02
CA HIS A 97 -22.51 -4.82 3.23
C HIS A 97 -21.74 -5.69 2.24
N GLU A 98 -20.66 -5.16 1.71
CA GLU A 98 -19.77 -5.82 0.76
C GLU A 98 -19.00 -6.99 1.37
N SER A 99 -18.95 -7.12 2.69
CA SER A 99 -18.36 -8.32 3.33
C SER A 99 -19.20 -9.57 3.10
N GLU A 100 -20.51 -9.39 2.93
CA GLU A 100 -21.50 -10.48 2.73
C GLU A 100 -21.36 -11.63 3.72
N LEU A 101 -20.86 -11.35 4.91
CA LEU A 101 -20.68 -12.37 5.94
C LEU A 101 -22.04 -12.82 6.50
N PRO A 102 -22.23 -14.14 6.75
CA PRO A 102 -23.39 -14.64 7.44
C PRO A 102 -23.58 -13.96 8.80
N ALA A 103 -24.82 -13.74 9.21
CA ALA A 103 -25.11 -13.02 10.46
C ALA A 103 -24.56 -13.72 11.72
N ASP A 104 -24.45 -15.03 11.70
CA ASP A 104 -23.86 -15.87 12.74
C ASP A 104 -22.33 -15.88 12.73
N HIS A 105 -21.69 -15.35 11.66
CA HIS A 105 -20.24 -15.11 11.59
C HIS A 105 -19.84 -13.72 12.09
N LEU A 106 -20.81 -12.86 12.43
CA LEU A 106 -20.54 -11.54 13.00
C LEU A 106 -20.63 -11.60 14.52
N HIS A 107 -19.52 -11.37 15.18
CA HIS A 107 -19.38 -11.47 16.64
C HIS A 107 -19.19 -10.08 17.28
N GLY A 108 -19.42 -10.00 18.60
CA GLY A 108 -19.10 -8.83 19.41
C GLY A 108 -17.57 -8.64 19.55
N PRO A 109 -17.15 -7.51 20.15
CA PRO A 109 -15.74 -7.20 20.30
C PRO A 109 -15.01 -8.20 21.19
N VAL A 110 -13.71 -8.36 20.94
CA VAL A 110 -12.78 -9.10 21.78
C VAL A 110 -11.70 -8.15 22.30
N TYR A 111 -11.29 -8.36 23.55
CA TYR A 111 -10.36 -7.48 24.25
C TYR A 111 -9.02 -8.20 24.48
N LEU A 112 -8.28 -8.39 23.39
CA LEU A 112 -7.09 -9.25 23.36
C LEU A 112 -5.87 -8.67 24.07
N GLU A 113 -5.92 -7.43 24.53
CA GLU A 113 -4.91 -6.79 25.38
C GLU A 113 -5.05 -7.15 26.85
N PHE A 114 -6.19 -7.75 27.27
CA PHE A 114 -6.51 -8.11 28.64
C PHE A 114 -6.67 -9.62 28.80
N ASP A 115 -6.21 -10.16 29.93
CA ASP A 115 -6.23 -11.61 30.20
C ASP A 115 -7.66 -12.17 30.21
N GLU A 116 -8.63 -11.43 30.75
CA GLU A 116 -10.05 -11.77 30.76
C GLU A 116 -10.62 -11.87 29.34
N GLY A 117 -10.30 -10.88 28.49
CA GLY A 117 -10.76 -10.85 27.09
C GLY A 117 -10.15 -11.97 26.27
N VAL A 118 -8.88 -12.30 26.49
CA VAL A 118 -8.24 -13.47 25.88
C VAL A 118 -8.91 -14.77 26.31
N GLY A 119 -9.29 -14.88 27.61
CA GLY A 119 -10.04 -16.04 28.12
C GLY A 119 -11.42 -16.20 27.50
N ASP A 120 -12.14 -15.08 27.27
CA ASP A 120 -13.42 -15.07 26.57
C ASP A 120 -13.26 -15.47 25.10
N PHE A 121 -12.25 -14.93 24.42
CA PHE A 121 -11.95 -15.27 23.03
C PHE A 121 -11.56 -16.74 22.87
N ALA A 122 -10.75 -17.29 23.78
CA ALA A 122 -10.39 -18.71 23.74
C ALA A 122 -11.63 -19.63 23.84
N ARG A 123 -12.64 -19.23 24.61
CA ARG A 123 -13.92 -19.98 24.64
C ARG A 123 -14.67 -19.92 23.31
N CYS A 124 -14.74 -18.75 22.70
CA CYS A 124 -15.34 -18.60 21.36
C CYS A 124 -14.59 -19.44 20.32
N LEU A 125 -13.24 -19.45 20.36
CA LEU A 125 -12.44 -20.25 19.44
C LEU A 125 -12.69 -21.75 19.59
N ALA A 126 -12.93 -22.24 20.81
CA ALA A 126 -13.21 -23.66 21.05
C ALA A 126 -14.52 -24.14 20.39
N ASP A 127 -15.44 -23.23 20.11
CA ASP A 127 -16.70 -23.52 19.38
C ASP A 127 -16.48 -23.47 17.86
N LEU A 128 -15.47 -22.74 17.37
CA LEU A 128 -15.20 -22.52 15.95
C LEU A 128 -14.09 -23.43 15.38
N ILE A 129 -13.12 -23.79 16.20
CA ILE A 129 -11.90 -24.49 15.76
C ILE A 129 -11.81 -25.85 16.46
N PRO A 130 -11.66 -26.95 15.71
CA PRO A 130 -11.51 -28.29 16.30
C PRO A 130 -10.32 -28.37 17.26
N SER A 131 -10.48 -29.17 18.32
CA SER A 131 -9.41 -29.45 19.25
C SER A 131 -8.22 -30.10 18.57
N GLY A 132 -7.03 -29.56 18.78
CA GLY A 132 -5.78 -30.04 18.16
C GLY A 132 -5.48 -29.48 16.79
N ALA A 133 -6.31 -28.57 16.25
CA ALA A 133 -6.04 -27.85 15.01
C ALA A 133 -4.74 -27.04 15.07
N VAL A 134 -4.05 -26.96 13.95
CA VAL A 134 -2.89 -26.09 13.77
C VAL A 134 -3.39 -24.67 13.46
N ILE A 135 -3.12 -23.73 14.35
CA ILE A 135 -3.59 -22.36 14.28
C ILE A 135 -2.43 -21.44 13.87
N GLY A 136 -2.65 -20.57 12.88
CA GLY A 136 -1.75 -19.49 12.52
C GLY A 136 -2.20 -18.16 13.10
N ILE A 137 -1.24 -17.27 13.39
CA ILE A 137 -1.50 -15.90 13.87
C ILE A 137 -0.56 -14.92 13.18
N ASP A 138 -1.06 -13.73 12.81
CA ASP A 138 -0.24 -12.69 12.16
C ASP A 138 0.34 -11.67 13.15
N GLU A 139 -0.41 -11.35 14.21
CA GLU A 139 0.01 -10.47 15.29
C GLU A 139 -0.36 -11.05 16.64
N SER A 140 0.34 -10.65 17.72
CA SER A 140 0.09 -11.14 19.07
C SER A 140 0.17 -10.01 20.09
N THR A 141 -0.75 -10.01 21.06
CA THR A 141 -0.66 -9.13 22.23
C THR A 141 0.10 -9.78 23.38
N GLY A 142 0.49 -8.98 24.37
CA GLY A 142 1.12 -9.50 25.57
C GLY A 142 0.22 -10.47 26.36
N ALA A 143 -1.10 -10.22 26.40
CA ALA A 143 -2.06 -11.11 27.06
C ALA A 143 -2.20 -12.43 26.28
N MET A 144 -2.27 -12.39 24.96
CA MET A 144 -2.29 -13.61 24.13
C MET A 144 -1.04 -14.45 24.31
N SER A 145 0.14 -13.82 24.40
CA SER A 145 1.40 -14.52 24.66
C SER A 145 1.41 -15.23 26.02
N ARG A 146 0.84 -14.62 27.07
CA ARG A 146 0.68 -15.27 28.38
C ARG A 146 -0.29 -16.45 28.36
N ALA A 147 -1.34 -16.34 27.55
CA ALA A 147 -2.38 -17.35 27.41
C ALA A 147 -2.13 -18.35 26.25
N ALA A 148 -0.93 -18.39 25.70
CA ALA A 148 -0.62 -19.13 24.48
C ALA A 148 -1.04 -20.61 24.55
N THR A 149 -0.86 -21.30 25.70
CA THR A 149 -1.23 -22.70 25.87
C THR A 149 -2.75 -22.93 25.74
N SER A 150 -3.57 -21.97 26.17
CA SER A 150 -5.04 -22.07 26.05
C SER A 150 -5.55 -21.62 24.69
N LEU A 151 -4.90 -20.66 24.05
CA LEU A 151 -5.26 -20.21 22.70
C LEU A 151 -4.81 -21.20 21.62
N PHE A 152 -3.67 -21.85 21.83
CA PHE A 152 -3.02 -22.74 20.83
C PHE A 152 -2.78 -24.13 21.43
N PRO A 153 -3.83 -24.90 21.73
CA PRO A 153 -3.71 -26.21 22.37
C PRO A 153 -3.00 -27.24 21.47
N GLY A 154 -2.97 -27.02 20.16
CA GLY A 154 -2.26 -27.86 19.18
C GLY A 154 -0.75 -27.62 19.10
N GLY A 155 -0.22 -26.61 19.81
CA GLY A 155 1.20 -26.25 19.78
C GLY A 155 1.43 -24.77 19.46
N PRO A 156 2.68 -24.37 19.22
CA PRO A 156 3.02 -23.01 18.84
C PRO A 156 2.27 -22.60 17.55
N PRO A 157 1.76 -21.35 17.45
CA PRO A 157 1.06 -20.90 16.26
C PRO A 157 1.98 -20.83 15.05
N ALA A 158 1.42 -21.10 13.86
CA ALA A 158 2.07 -20.90 12.59
C ALA A 158 2.11 -19.40 12.22
N ASP A 159 3.00 -19.05 11.27
CA ASP A 159 3.11 -17.69 10.74
C ASP A 159 1.98 -17.40 9.73
N ALA A 160 0.89 -16.79 10.22
CA ALA A 160 -0.21 -16.38 9.35
C ALA A 160 0.14 -15.19 8.45
N ALA A 161 1.08 -14.33 8.84
CA ALA A 161 1.49 -13.21 7.99
C ALA A 161 2.11 -13.72 6.68
N ALA A 162 2.94 -14.77 6.75
CA ALA A 162 3.50 -15.43 5.56
C ALA A 162 2.42 -16.14 4.72
N ILE A 163 1.38 -16.70 5.35
CA ILE A 163 0.26 -17.34 4.65
C ILE A 163 -0.57 -16.30 3.90
N VAL A 164 -0.97 -15.22 4.56
CA VAL A 164 -1.73 -14.11 3.95
C VAL A 164 -0.91 -13.46 2.83
N SER A 165 0.39 -13.23 3.05
CA SER A 165 1.29 -12.68 2.04
C SER A 165 1.31 -13.55 0.77
N ALA A 166 1.42 -14.86 0.92
CA ALA A 166 1.39 -15.79 -0.23
C ALA A 166 0.05 -15.78 -0.96
N ALA A 167 -1.07 -15.66 -0.23
CA ALA A 167 -2.41 -15.64 -0.82
C ALA A 167 -2.68 -14.38 -1.65
N LYS A 168 -2.18 -13.21 -1.20
CA LYS A 168 -2.49 -11.89 -1.79
C LYS A 168 -1.50 -11.40 -2.84
N VAL A 169 -0.34 -12.06 -2.99
CA VAL A 169 0.73 -11.58 -3.87
C VAL A 169 0.31 -11.53 -5.35
N VAL A 170 -0.48 -12.48 -5.83
CA VAL A 170 -1.09 -12.48 -7.16
C VAL A 170 -2.53 -11.98 -7.06
N LYS A 171 -2.89 -10.93 -7.75
CA LYS A 171 -4.21 -10.30 -7.67
C LYS A 171 -5.24 -11.00 -8.54
N THR A 172 -6.48 -11.08 -8.05
CA THR A 172 -7.65 -11.45 -8.87
C THR A 172 -8.00 -10.31 -9.83
N PRO A 173 -8.82 -10.54 -10.86
CA PRO A 173 -9.27 -9.46 -11.76
C PRO A 173 -9.99 -8.32 -11.02
N ASP A 174 -10.77 -8.62 -9.99
CA ASP A 174 -11.50 -7.60 -9.23
C ASP A 174 -10.59 -6.82 -8.27
N GLU A 175 -9.58 -7.45 -7.68
CA GLU A 175 -8.52 -6.75 -6.94
C GLU A 175 -7.76 -5.78 -7.86
N LEU A 176 -7.43 -6.21 -9.08
CA LEU A 176 -6.82 -5.35 -10.09
C LEU A 176 -7.72 -4.17 -10.47
N ALA A 177 -9.03 -4.38 -10.59
CA ALA A 177 -9.99 -3.30 -10.86
C ALA A 177 -10.04 -2.30 -9.69
N CYS A 178 -9.95 -2.77 -8.44
CA CYS A 178 -9.86 -1.88 -7.27
C CYS A 178 -8.57 -1.06 -7.28
N ILE A 179 -7.40 -1.69 -7.51
CA ILE A 179 -6.10 -1.01 -7.58
C ILE A 179 -6.09 0.02 -8.72
N ARG A 180 -6.53 -0.35 -9.92
CA ARG A 180 -6.65 0.58 -11.07
C ARG A 180 -7.51 1.78 -10.73
N THR A 181 -8.61 1.57 -10.03
CA THR A 181 -9.49 2.66 -9.60
C THR A 181 -8.80 3.56 -8.58
N ALA A 182 -8.10 2.98 -7.59
CA ALA A 182 -7.33 3.75 -6.61
C ALA A 182 -6.23 4.59 -7.28
N VAL A 183 -5.44 4.01 -8.20
CA VAL A 183 -4.42 4.72 -8.98
C VAL A 183 -5.04 5.85 -9.78
N ARG A 184 -6.16 5.62 -10.47
CA ARG A 184 -6.83 6.66 -11.26
C ARG A 184 -7.38 7.81 -10.41
N ILE A 185 -7.95 7.52 -9.24
CA ILE A 185 -8.36 8.56 -8.28
C ILE A 185 -7.16 9.42 -7.89
N THR A 186 -6.02 8.79 -7.64
CA THR A 186 -4.77 9.47 -7.28
C THR A 186 -4.27 10.35 -8.42
N ASP A 187 -4.20 9.82 -9.64
CA ASP A 187 -3.78 10.58 -10.84
C ASP A 187 -4.66 11.84 -11.03
N GLU A 188 -5.97 11.70 -10.97
CA GLU A 188 -6.91 12.82 -11.11
C GLU A 188 -6.80 13.84 -9.95
N ALA A 189 -6.56 13.37 -8.73
CA ALA A 189 -6.34 14.25 -7.58
C ALA A 189 -5.02 15.02 -7.72
N MET A 190 -3.99 14.39 -8.25
CA MET A 190 -2.69 15.03 -8.51
C MET A 190 -2.76 16.10 -9.60
N VAL A 191 -3.63 15.96 -10.59
CA VAL A 191 -3.90 17.03 -11.58
C VAL A 191 -4.38 18.31 -10.89
N GLU A 192 -5.20 18.20 -9.84
CA GLU A 192 -5.65 19.39 -9.08
C GLU A 192 -4.52 20.00 -8.24
N VAL A 193 -3.63 19.17 -7.70
CA VAL A 193 -2.43 19.64 -6.99
C VAL A 193 -1.50 20.40 -7.93
N ASP A 194 -1.23 19.82 -9.10
CA ASP A 194 -0.33 20.41 -10.10
C ASP A 194 -0.79 21.83 -10.54
N LYS A 195 -2.09 22.03 -10.70
CA LYS A 195 -2.69 23.35 -11.02
C LYS A 195 -2.44 24.41 -9.94
N ARG A 196 -2.13 24.00 -8.72
CA ARG A 196 -1.96 24.90 -7.56
C ARG A 196 -0.53 24.98 -7.07
N LEU A 197 0.36 24.13 -7.60
CA LEU A 197 1.77 24.10 -7.23
C LEU A 197 2.47 25.37 -7.70
N ALA A 198 2.87 26.23 -6.74
CA ALA A 198 3.54 27.51 -7.01
C ALA A 198 4.34 27.98 -5.79
N PRO A 199 5.30 28.91 -5.96
CA PRO A 199 5.90 29.59 -4.82
C PRO A 199 4.86 30.25 -3.92
N GLY A 200 5.04 30.16 -2.61
CA GLY A 200 4.11 30.68 -1.59
C GLY A 200 3.00 29.73 -1.16
N VAL A 201 2.83 28.58 -1.82
CA VAL A 201 1.90 27.53 -1.38
C VAL A 201 2.56 26.73 -0.27
N ARG A 202 1.82 26.40 0.79
CA ARG A 202 2.33 25.59 1.91
C ARG A 202 2.17 24.10 1.61
N GLN A 203 3.04 23.27 2.17
CA GLN A 203 2.94 21.81 2.05
C GLN A 203 1.58 21.28 2.50
N VAL A 204 1.04 21.78 3.64
CA VAL A 204 -0.28 21.38 4.15
C VAL A 204 -1.44 21.75 3.20
N ASP A 205 -1.29 22.83 2.41
CA ASP A 205 -2.30 23.20 1.42
C ASP A 205 -2.36 22.17 0.28
N LEU A 206 -1.20 21.61 -0.13
CA LEU A 206 -1.15 20.55 -1.13
C LEU A 206 -1.84 19.27 -0.62
N SER A 207 -1.61 18.88 0.65
CA SER A 207 -2.31 17.77 1.29
C SER A 207 -3.83 17.99 1.28
N ALA A 208 -4.28 19.20 1.65
CA ALA A 208 -5.71 19.52 1.67
C ALA A 208 -6.35 19.45 0.28
N ILE A 209 -5.66 19.91 -0.77
CA ILE A 209 -6.12 19.83 -2.16
C ILE A 209 -6.22 18.36 -2.60
N PHE A 210 -5.15 17.60 -2.39
CA PHE A 210 -5.09 16.19 -2.76
C PHE A 210 -6.20 15.38 -2.10
N LEU A 211 -6.26 15.38 -0.77
CA LEU A 211 -7.23 14.59 -0.01
C LEU A 211 -8.66 14.97 -0.33
N ARG A 212 -8.96 16.27 -0.41
CA ARG A 212 -10.29 16.73 -0.81
C ARG A 212 -10.69 16.13 -2.14
N ARG A 213 -9.84 16.25 -3.17
CA ARG A 213 -10.17 15.74 -4.50
C ARG A 213 -10.27 14.23 -4.53
N ALA A 214 -9.37 13.51 -3.85
CA ALA A 214 -9.42 12.06 -3.75
C ALA A 214 -10.75 11.56 -3.16
N PHE A 215 -11.21 12.17 -2.05
CA PHE A 215 -12.51 11.82 -1.44
C PHE A 215 -13.71 12.21 -2.31
N GLU A 216 -13.66 13.34 -3.01
CA GLU A 216 -14.70 13.72 -3.99
C GLU A 216 -14.83 12.68 -5.11
N LEU A 217 -13.74 12.00 -5.49
CA LEU A 217 -13.70 10.96 -6.51
C LEU A 217 -14.03 9.56 -6.01
N GLY A 218 -14.19 9.38 -4.69
CA GLY A 218 -14.63 8.13 -4.09
C GLY A 218 -13.54 7.31 -3.40
N ALA A 219 -12.39 7.92 -3.04
CA ALA A 219 -11.43 7.28 -2.14
C ALA A 219 -12.10 6.89 -0.82
N SER A 220 -11.77 5.70 -0.31
CA SER A 220 -12.30 5.20 0.96
C SER A 220 -11.54 5.76 2.16
N ALA A 221 -10.21 5.91 2.04
CA ALA A 221 -9.33 6.44 3.08
C ALA A 221 -8.02 6.97 2.47
N SER A 222 -7.29 7.77 3.25
CA SER A 222 -5.86 8.02 3.02
C SER A 222 -5.08 6.88 3.65
N MET A 223 -4.24 6.21 2.88
CA MET A 223 -3.42 5.10 3.38
C MET A 223 -2.10 5.61 3.96
N LEU A 224 -1.52 6.61 3.32
CA LEU A 224 -0.32 7.31 3.75
C LEU A 224 -0.66 8.78 3.96
N GLU A 225 -0.16 9.37 5.04
CA GLU A 225 -0.16 10.82 5.20
C GLU A 225 0.54 11.44 3.99
N PRO A 226 -0.09 12.38 3.24
CA PRO A 226 0.53 12.92 2.03
C PRO A 226 1.88 13.57 2.33
N ILE A 227 2.92 13.12 1.65
CA ILE A 227 4.30 13.58 1.81
C ILE A 227 4.60 14.64 0.74
N TRP A 228 5.09 15.80 1.16
CA TRP A 228 5.53 16.90 0.29
C TRP A 228 6.89 17.37 0.75
N GLN A 229 7.94 16.65 0.38
CA GLN A 229 9.27 16.94 0.88
C GLN A 229 10.08 17.74 -0.12
N VAL A 230 10.67 18.83 0.36
CA VAL A 230 11.67 19.57 -0.42
C VAL A 230 13.01 18.89 -0.27
N MET A 231 13.55 18.43 -1.40
CA MET A 231 14.85 17.76 -1.45
C MET A 231 15.98 18.78 -1.29
N PRO A 232 16.99 18.50 -0.46
CA PRO A 232 18.18 19.34 -0.38
C PRO A 232 19.01 19.21 -1.66
N PRO A 233 19.79 20.25 -2.03
CA PRO A 233 20.62 20.22 -3.23
C PRO A 233 21.74 19.18 -3.17
N THR A 234 22.19 18.79 -1.97
CA THR A 234 23.22 17.77 -1.79
C THR A 234 22.79 16.72 -0.77
N LYS A 235 23.28 15.49 -0.92
CA LYS A 235 23.08 14.45 0.10
C LYS A 235 23.66 14.85 1.45
N ALA A 236 24.74 15.62 1.48
CA ALA A 236 25.40 16.06 2.70
C ALA A 236 24.55 17.04 3.54
N GLU A 237 23.53 17.64 2.97
CA GLU A 237 22.66 18.62 3.64
C GLU A 237 21.29 18.06 3.98
N GLY A 238 21.01 16.82 3.60
CA GLY A 238 19.69 16.21 3.74
C GLY A 238 19.57 15.19 4.85
N VAL A 239 18.34 15.02 5.28
CA VAL A 239 17.93 13.97 6.21
C VAL A 239 18.29 12.56 5.76
N TRP A 240 18.44 12.35 4.47
CA TRP A 240 18.91 11.11 3.85
C TRP A 240 20.35 10.72 4.21
N THR A 241 21.16 11.68 4.67
CA THR A 241 22.57 11.45 4.92
C THR A 241 22.89 11.02 6.31
N THR A 242 22.02 11.33 7.26
CA THR A 242 22.29 11.05 8.67
C THR A 242 22.03 9.59 9.01
N HIS A 243 21.08 8.94 8.31
CA HIS A 243 20.62 7.58 8.65
C HIS A 243 20.30 6.71 7.43
N GLY A 244 20.47 7.23 6.21
CA GLY A 244 20.03 6.52 4.99
C GLY A 244 18.52 6.40 4.83
N ASP A 245 17.77 7.00 5.74
CA ASP A 245 16.31 6.98 5.73
C ASP A 245 15.72 8.09 4.85
N LEU A 246 14.61 7.76 4.22
CA LEU A 246 13.60 8.70 3.77
C LEU A 246 12.96 9.32 5.01
N ALA A 247 13.69 10.13 5.59
CA ALA A 247 13.55 10.55 6.84
C ALA A 247 12.29 11.05 7.40
N LEU A 248 12.23 10.71 8.52
CA LEU A 248 11.31 11.27 9.49
C LEU A 248 11.80 12.65 9.93
N PRO A 249 10.87 13.60 10.07
CA PRO A 249 9.44 13.44 9.83
C PRO A 249 9.06 13.69 8.34
N LEU A 250 8.36 12.76 7.73
CA LEU A 250 7.77 12.89 6.39
C LEU A 250 6.41 13.64 6.44
N LEU A 251 6.18 14.41 7.47
CA LEU A 251 4.91 15.11 7.68
C LEU A 251 4.85 16.39 6.86
N SER A 252 3.67 16.67 6.30
CA SER A 252 3.34 17.97 5.73
C SER A 252 3.43 19.08 6.80
N THR A 253 4.07 20.18 6.44
CA THR A 253 4.31 21.29 7.36
C THR A 253 3.73 22.59 6.83
N GLU A 254 3.77 23.65 7.67
CA GLU A 254 3.43 25.03 7.30
C GLU A 254 4.48 25.69 6.38
N ARG A 255 5.54 24.95 5.97
CA ARG A 255 6.58 25.51 5.10
C ARG A 255 5.99 25.94 3.78
N GLU A 256 6.22 27.20 3.43
CA GLU A 256 5.92 27.74 2.10
C GLU A 256 6.98 27.29 1.09
N LEU A 257 6.52 26.86 -0.07
CA LEU A 257 7.38 26.54 -1.18
C LEU A 257 8.00 27.81 -1.76
N VAL A 258 9.27 27.74 -2.12
CA VAL A 258 9.97 28.85 -2.77
C VAL A 258 10.41 28.47 -4.19
N GLU A 259 10.62 29.48 -5.04
CA GLU A 259 11.13 29.25 -6.39
C GLU A 259 12.45 28.48 -6.36
N GLY A 260 12.48 27.38 -7.11
CA GLY A 260 13.65 26.52 -7.21
C GLY A 260 13.68 25.36 -6.23
N ASP A 261 12.70 25.23 -5.34
CA ASP A 261 12.54 24.01 -4.54
C ASP A 261 12.36 22.79 -5.46
N VAL A 262 13.09 21.74 -5.17
CA VAL A 262 12.85 20.41 -5.74
C VAL A 262 11.91 19.69 -4.80
N LEU A 263 10.63 19.66 -5.14
CA LEU A 263 9.58 19.04 -4.34
C LEU A 263 9.38 17.61 -4.77
N TRP A 264 9.42 16.69 -3.82
CA TRP A 264 9.06 15.30 -4.01
C TRP A 264 7.79 14.96 -3.22
N THR A 265 6.93 14.17 -3.82
CA THR A 265 5.73 13.66 -3.14
C THR A 265 5.71 12.14 -3.10
N ASP A 266 5.00 11.64 -2.09
CA ASP A 266 4.58 10.26 -1.96
C ASP A 266 3.17 10.27 -1.32
N VAL A 267 2.20 9.69 -2.02
CA VAL A 267 0.81 9.70 -1.59
C VAL A 267 0.13 8.37 -1.91
N SER A 268 -0.70 7.92 -0.99
CA SER A 268 -1.47 6.69 -1.15
C SER A 268 -2.88 6.85 -0.59
N ILE A 269 -3.87 6.40 -1.34
CA ILE A 269 -5.27 6.29 -0.90
C ILE A 269 -5.77 4.86 -1.08
N THR A 270 -6.92 4.55 -0.51
CA THR A 270 -7.57 3.27 -0.75
C THR A 270 -8.89 3.43 -1.51
N TYR A 271 -9.19 2.44 -2.33
CA TYR A 271 -10.51 2.20 -2.91
C TYR A 271 -10.91 0.75 -2.64
N GLN A 272 -12.04 0.55 -1.94
CA GLN A 272 -12.50 -0.79 -1.52
C GLN A 272 -11.42 -1.61 -0.78
N GLY A 273 -10.59 -0.93 0.03
CA GLY A 273 -9.50 -1.54 0.80
C GLY A 273 -8.19 -1.77 0.03
N TYR A 274 -8.12 -1.44 -1.27
CA TYR A 274 -6.91 -1.57 -2.09
C TYR A 274 -6.24 -0.23 -2.31
N CYS A 275 -4.90 -0.23 -2.22
CA CYS A 275 -4.08 0.96 -2.24
C CYS A 275 -3.74 1.43 -3.65
N SER A 276 -3.57 2.74 -3.80
CA SER A 276 -2.73 3.36 -4.83
C SER A 276 -1.34 3.61 -4.28
N ASP A 277 -0.43 3.97 -5.17
CA ASP A 277 0.85 4.56 -4.84
C ASP A 277 1.24 5.56 -5.92
N PHE A 278 1.83 6.69 -5.52
CA PHE A 278 2.16 7.75 -6.46
C PHE A 278 3.31 8.62 -5.93
N GLY A 279 4.40 8.63 -6.67
CA GLY A 279 5.52 9.52 -6.42
C GLY A 279 5.93 10.28 -7.67
N ARG A 280 6.12 11.59 -7.52
CA ARG A 280 6.65 12.50 -8.57
C ARG A 280 7.54 13.56 -7.95
N THR A 281 8.36 14.16 -8.80
CA THR A 281 9.25 15.26 -8.43
C THR A 281 8.97 16.49 -9.29
N TRP A 282 8.79 17.64 -8.66
CA TRP A 282 8.58 18.94 -9.31
C TRP A 282 9.70 19.91 -9.00
N LEU A 283 9.91 20.86 -9.89
CA LEU A 283 10.72 22.06 -9.65
C LEU A 283 9.76 23.24 -9.52
N VAL A 284 9.72 23.86 -8.36
CA VAL A 284 8.73 24.90 -8.04
C VAL A 284 9.10 26.21 -8.75
N GLY A 285 8.15 26.76 -9.50
CA GLY A 285 8.18 28.13 -10.01
C GLY A 285 9.18 28.43 -11.12
N ARG A 286 9.93 27.45 -11.61
CA ARG A 286 10.87 27.65 -12.74
C ARG A 286 11.06 26.40 -13.58
N GLU A 287 11.60 26.60 -14.79
CA GLU A 287 11.98 25.50 -15.67
C GLU A 287 13.24 24.76 -15.19
N PRO A 288 13.31 23.43 -15.39
CA PRO A 288 14.49 22.66 -15.04
C PRO A 288 15.70 23.08 -15.87
N SER A 289 16.86 23.14 -15.20
CA SER A 289 18.15 23.38 -15.85
C SER A 289 18.51 22.23 -16.81
N PRO A 290 19.45 22.43 -17.75
CA PRO A 290 19.95 21.35 -18.61
C PRO A 290 20.46 20.12 -17.82
N ARG A 291 21.05 20.34 -16.65
CA ARG A 291 21.55 19.28 -15.79
C ARG A 291 20.39 18.49 -15.16
N GLN A 292 19.34 19.15 -14.69
CA GLN A 292 18.13 18.51 -14.17
C GLN A 292 17.39 17.74 -15.27
N ARG A 293 17.33 18.24 -16.50
CA ARG A 293 16.76 17.51 -17.64
C ARG A 293 17.56 16.22 -17.92
N ALA A 294 18.89 16.30 -17.91
CA ALA A 294 19.75 15.12 -18.08
C ALA A 294 19.58 14.10 -16.94
N GLN A 295 19.32 14.56 -15.72
CA GLN A 295 19.00 13.70 -14.57
C GLN A 295 17.66 12.99 -14.77
N PHE A 296 16.63 13.68 -15.25
CA PHE A 296 15.35 13.08 -15.64
C PHE A 296 15.51 12.05 -16.77
N ASP A 297 16.27 12.38 -17.82
CA ASP A 297 16.55 11.45 -18.93
C ASP A 297 17.25 10.18 -18.44
N LYS A 298 18.15 10.32 -17.47
CA LYS A 298 18.81 9.20 -16.81
C LYS A 298 17.82 8.33 -16.04
N TRP A 299 16.93 8.96 -15.28
CA TRP A 299 15.86 8.25 -14.57
C TRP A 299 14.97 7.45 -15.54
N GLN A 300 14.57 8.06 -16.66
CA GLN A 300 13.78 7.37 -17.70
C GLN A 300 14.51 6.16 -18.27
N GLN A 301 15.83 6.25 -18.52
CA GLN A 301 16.64 5.12 -18.99
C GLN A 301 16.66 3.97 -17.98
N ILE A 302 16.76 4.27 -16.67
CA ILE A 302 16.72 3.28 -15.60
C ILE A 302 15.34 2.61 -15.55
N MET A 303 14.26 3.42 -15.52
CA MET A 303 12.89 2.89 -15.49
C MET A 303 12.61 2.02 -16.72
N ALA A 304 13.00 2.44 -17.90
CA ALA A 304 12.83 1.64 -19.12
C ALA A 304 13.56 0.29 -19.04
N ALA A 305 14.78 0.26 -18.51
CA ALA A 305 15.55 -0.97 -18.34
C ALA A 305 14.90 -1.92 -17.31
N VAL A 306 14.31 -1.38 -16.25
CA VAL A 306 13.55 -2.18 -15.25
C VAL A 306 12.29 -2.76 -15.88
N LEU A 307 11.52 -1.95 -16.61
CA LEU A 307 10.29 -2.37 -17.27
C LEU A 307 10.52 -3.44 -18.35
N ASP A 308 11.67 -3.39 -19.04
CA ASP A 308 12.03 -4.37 -20.09
C ASP A 308 12.20 -5.79 -19.55
N VAL A 309 12.60 -5.92 -18.28
CA VAL A 309 12.77 -7.23 -17.61
C VAL A 309 11.59 -7.62 -16.71
N ALA A 310 10.68 -6.68 -16.42
CA ALA A 310 9.53 -6.90 -15.52
C ALA A 310 8.44 -7.74 -16.22
N ARG A 311 8.54 -9.08 -16.13
CA ARG A 311 7.61 -10.03 -16.71
C ARG A 311 7.52 -11.30 -15.88
N ALA A 312 6.53 -12.13 -16.15
CA ALA A 312 6.41 -13.45 -15.53
C ALA A 312 7.64 -14.32 -15.80
N GLY A 313 8.06 -15.05 -14.77
CA GLY A 313 9.25 -15.91 -14.80
C GLY A 313 10.57 -15.21 -14.53
N ALA A 314 10.63 -13.87 -14.53
CA ALA A 314 11.81 -13.14 -14.11
C ALA A 314 11.95 -13.22 -12.58
N ALA A 315 13.17 -13.27 -12.07
CA ALA A 315 13.42 -13.09 -10.66
C ALA A 315 13.30 -11.58 -10.29
N ALA A 316 12.79 -11.27 -9.10
CA ALA A 316 12.73 -9.88 -8.63
C ALA A 316 14.12 -9.22 -8.62
N GLY A 317 15.19 -10.00 -8.36
CA GLY A 317 16.57 -9.54 -8.45
C GLY A 317 17.04 -9.12 -9.84
N ASP A 318 16.37 -9.59 -10.92
CA ASP A 318 16.67 -9.13 -12.29
C ASP A 318 16.34 -7.64 -12.46
N LEU A 319 15.29 -7.14 -11.81
CA LEU A 319 14.91 -5.74 -11.83
C LEU A 319 16.00 -4.87 -11.19
N GLY A 320 16.50 -5.29 -10.02
CA GLY A 320 17.61 -4.61 -9.33
C GLY A 320 18.90 -4.59 -10.15
N ARG A 321 19.22 -5.71 -10.82
CA ARG A 321 20.38 -5.80 -11.73
C ARG A 321 20.23 -4.87 -12.93
N ALA A 322 19.06 -4.86 -13.57
CA ALA A 322 18.77 -3.99 -14.72
C ALA A 322 18.89 -2.49 -14.34
N ALA A 323 18.29 -2.10 -13.21
CA ALA A 323 18.37 -0.74 -12.69
C ALA A 323 19.82 -0.32 -12.41
N THR A 324 20.60 -1.18 -11.73
CA THR A 324 22.01 -0.92 -11.39
C THR A 324 22.87 -0.82 -12.63
N ALA A 325 22.71 -1.71 -13.60
CA ALA A 325 23.43 -1.68 -14.87
C ALA A 325 23.12 -0.40 -15.66
N ALA A 326 21.84 -0.04 -15.79
CA ALA A 326 21.41 1.20 -16.44
C ALA A 326 21.95 2.45 -15.75
N ASN A 327 22.21 2.39 -14.44
CA ASN A 327 22.81 3.47 -13.65
C ASN A 327 24.33 3.41 -13.55
N GLY A 328 24.99 2.74 -14.47
CA GLY A 328 26.47 2.70 -14.53
C GLY A 328 27.11 1.88 -13.41
N GLY A 329 26.42 0.89 -12.87
CA GLY A 329 26.91 -0.02 -11.82
C GLY A 329 26.62 0.44 -10.41
N THR A 330 25.93 1.57 -10.22
CA THR A 330 25.52 2.07 -8.90
C THR A 330 24.03 1.86 -8.70
N ARG A 331 23.60 1.41 -7.52
CA ARG A 331 22.19 1.25 -7.17
C ARG A 331 21.44 2.58 -7.28
N PRO A 332 20.37 2.68 -8.09
CA PRO A 332 19.58 3.89 -8.19
C PRO A 332 18.42 3.90 -7.17
N TRP A 333 18.71 3.61 -5.93
CA TRP A 333 17.82 3.77 -4.76
C TRP A 333 18.66 3.98 -3.51
N LEU A 334 18.01 4.44 -2.46
CA LEU A 334 18.68 4.83 -1.22
C LEU A 334 19.17 3.62 -0.43
N PRO A 335 20.24 3.77 0.38
CA PRO A 335 20.60 2.77 1.40
C PRO A 335 19.44 2.53 2.35
N HIS A 336 19.28 1.28 2.80
CA HIS A 336 18.22 0.84 3.72
C HIS A 336 16.80 1.06 3.20
N PHE A 337 16.66 1.17 1.89
CA PHE A 337 15.40 1.31 1.18
C PHE A 337 15.28 0.21 0.12
N TYR A 338 14.47 0.40 -0.92
CA TYR A 338 14.22 -0.57 -1.98
C TYR A 338 14.09 0.12 -3.34
N LEU A 339 14.22 -0.67 -4.40
CA LEU A 339 13.91 -0.25 -5.78
C LEU A 339 12.41 -0.28 -6.05
N GLY A 340 11.70 -1.17 -5.37
CA GLY A 340 10.28 -1.34 -5.55
C GLY A 340 9.68 -2.39 -4.63
N HIS A 341 8.37 -2.45 -4.63
CA HIS A 341 7.60 -3.38 -3.78
C HIS A 341 6.29 -3.79 -4.44
N GLY A 342 5.65 -4.81 -3.89
CA GLY A 342 4.27 -5.15 -4.22
C GLY A 342 3.28 -4.17 -3.60
N ILE A 343 2.07 -4.10 -4.16
CA ILE A 343 0.97 -3.30 -3.64
C ILE A 343 -0.35 -4.06 -3.73
N GLY A 344 -1.25 -3.82 -2.78
CA GLY A 344 -2.56 -4.45 -2.71
C GLY A 344 -3.41 -3.84 -1.60
N VAL A 345 -3.75 -4.63 -0.59
CA VAL A 345 -4.40 -4.13 0.64
C VAL A 345 -3.43 -3.42 1.59
N ASN A 346 -2.13 -3.53 1.34
CA ASN A 346 -1.09 -2.70 1.94
C ASN A 346 -0.49 -1.77 0.87
N ALA A 347 -0.06 -0.59 1.29
CA ALA A 347 0.70 0.31 0.41
C ALA A 347 2.03 -0.34 -0.02
N ALA A 348 2.69 -1.07 0.87
CA ALA A 348 3.85 -1.88 0.55
C ALA A 348 3.67 -3.32 1.03
N GLU A 349 3.87 -4.28 0.12
CA GLU A 349 3.81 -5.72 0.41
C GLU A 349 4.82 -6.50 -0.46
N MET A 350 4.87 -7.82 -0.29
CA MET A 350 5.75 -8.65 -1.12
C MET A 350 5.38 -8.61 -2.63
N PRO A 351 6.40 -8.65 -3.52
CA PRO A 351 7.83 -8.70 -3.23
C PRO A 351 8.39 -7.35 -2.79
N MET A 352 9.42 -7.37 -1.93
CA MET A 352 10.26 -6.21 -1.63
C MET A 352 11.56 -6.38 -2.41
N ILE A 353 11.90 -5.43 -3.29
CA ILE A 353 12.98 -5.57 -4.28
C ILE A 353 14.12 -4.60 -4.00
N GLY A 354 15.33 -5.09 -3.88
CA GLY A 354 16.53 -4.29 -3.68
C GLY A 354 16.79 -3.87 -2.23
N THR A 355 16.17 -4.53 -1.27
CA THR A 355 16.37 -4.30 0.17
C THR A 355 17.73 -4.76 0.66
N ASP A 356 18.06 -4.45 1.92
CA ASP A 356 19.27 -4.95 2.60
C ASP A 356 19.20 -6.45 2.92
N LEU A 357 18.07 -7.14 2.64
CA LEU A 357 17.98 -8.60 2.71
C LEU A 357 18.89 -9.29 1.68
N GLY A 358 19.25 -8.57 0.63
CA GLY A 358 20.28 -8.93 -0.33
C GLY A 358 19.77 -9.62 -1.58
N GLN A 359 20.69 -9.80 -2.52
CA GLN A 359 20.42 -10.31 -3.87
C GLN A 359 19.81 -11.71 -3.86
N GLU A 360 20.26 -12.60 -2.98
CA GLU A 360 19.75 -13.98 -2.87
C GLU A 360 18.26 -14.00 -2.47
N PHE A 361 17.85 -13.08 -1.59
CA PHE A 361 16.46 -12.92 -1.23
C PHE A 361 15.62 -12.53 -2.44
N ASP A 362 16.07 -11.53 -3.20
CA ASP A 362 15.38 -11.08 -4.40
C ASP A 362 15.35 -12.14 -5.49
N ASP A 363 16.44 -12.92 -5.67
CA ASP A 363 16.55 -13.95 -6.69
C ASP A 363 15.61 -15.15 -6.44
N ASN A 364 15.27 -15.39 -5.18
CA ASN A 364 14.33 -16.46 -4.82
C ASN A 364 12.86 -16.09 -5.06
N PHE A 365 12.56 -14.82 -5.36
CA PHE A 365 11.20 -14.38 -5.63
C PHE A 365 10.94 -14.28 -7.14
N ILE A 366 10.15 -15.21 -7.67
CA ILE A 366 9.83 -15.25 -9.10
C ILE A 366 8.52 -14.52 -9.37
N LEU A 367 8.55 -13.56 -10.29
CA LEU A 367 7.40 -12.78 -10.69
C LEU A 367 6.37 -13.65 -11.43
N GLN A 368 5.10 -13.44 -11.15
CA GLN A 368 3.97 -14.17 -11.72
C GLN A 368 2.97 -13.19 -12.35
N PRO A 369 2.20 -13.62 -13.36
CA PRO A 369 1.15 -12.79 -13.93
C PRO A 369 0.11 -12.41 -12.87
N GLY A 370 -0.33 -11.16 -12.89
CA GLY A 370 -1.27 -10.61 -11.88
C GLY A 370 -0.61 -10.06 -10.63
N MET A 371 0.72 -10.17 -10.46
CA MET A 371 1.42 -9.38 -9.46
C MET A 371 1.39 -7.91 -9.82
N VAL A 372 1.23 -7.04 -8.82
CA VAL A 372 1.29 -5.58 -9.00
C VAL A 372 2.50 -5.05 -8.25
N LEU A 373 3.33 -4.28 -8.94
CA LEU A 373 4.56 -3.71 -8.40
C LEU A 373 4.51 -2.18 -8.47
N VAL A 374 5.08 -1.54 -7.49
CA VAL A 374 5.52 -0.14 -7.51
C VAL A 374 7.02 -0.14 -7.77
N LEU A 375 7.47 0.64 -8.74
CA LEU A 375 8.89 0.76 -9.12
C LEU A 375 9.31 2.22 -8.96
N GLU A 376 10.35 2.49 -8.19
CA GLU A 376 10.65 3.83 -7.70
C GLU A 376 12.16 4.16 -7.65
N PRO A 377 12.88 4.04 -8.77
CA PRO A 377 14.29 4.41 -8.78
C PRO A 377 14.51 5.89 -8.47
N VAL A 378 15.61 6.19 -7.82
CA VAL A 378 16.05 7.55 -7.47
C VAL A 378 17.38 7.84 -8.14
N VAL A 379 17.44 8.93 -8.89
CA VAL A 379 18.70 9.47 -9.44
C VAL A 379 19.07 10.70 -8.63
N TRP A 380 20.19 10.66 -7.95
CA TRP A 380 20.68 11.76 -7.12
C TRP A 380 21.98 12.34 -7.70
N GLU A 381 22.02 13.65 -7.84
CA GLU A 381 23.22 14.39 -8.22
C GLU A 381 23.45 15.58 -7.29
N ASP A 382 24.61 15.64 -6.66
CA ASP A 382 24.97 16.76 -5.81
C ASP A 382 24.94 18.10 -6.59
N GLY A 383 24.26 19.08 -6.00
CA GLY A 383 24.02 20.38 -6.58
C GLY A 383 22.69 20.52 -7.33
N THR A 384 21.96 19.44 -7.58
CA THR A 384 20.62 19.46 -8.21
C THR A 384 19.53 18.78 -7.39
N GLY A 385 19.91 18.02 -6.37
CA GLY A 385 19.01 17.18 -5.59
C GLY A 385 18.71 15.84 -6.25
N GLY A 386 17.70 15.15 -5.76
CA GLY A 386 17.23 13.88 -6.30
C GLY A 386 16.10 14.05 -7.30
N TYR A 387 15.98 13.11 -8.22
CA TYR A 387 14.78 12.89 -9.02
C TYR A 387 14.24 11.49 -8.70
N ARG A 388 13.02 11.41 -8.20
CA ARG A 388 12.27 10.20 -7.96
C ARG A 388 10.90 10.31 -8.62
N SER A 389 10.50 9.28 -9.30
CA SER A 389 9.12 9.06 -9.72
C SER A 389 8.81 7.59 -9.60
N GLU A 390 7.55 7.27 -9.46
CA GLU A 390 7.07 5.92 -9.26
C GLU A 390 6.18 5.47 -10.40
N GLU A 391 6.15 4.17 -10.63
CA GLU A 391 5.30 3.54 -11.60
C GLU A 391 4.62 2.31 -11.01
N VAL A 392 3.31 2.27 -11.09
CA VAL A 392 2.53 1.09 -10.71
C VAL A 392 2.30 0.22 -11.94
N VAL A 393 2.75 -1.03 -11.90
CA VAL A 393 2.67 -1.95 -13.03
C VAL A 393 2.04 -3.29 -12.64
N VAL A 394 1.28 -3.88 -13.56
CA VAL A 394 0.82 -5.27 -13.46
C VAL A 394 1.74 -6.15 -14.29
N ILE A 395 2.26 -7.21 -13.69
CA ILE A 395 3.06 -8.22 -14.38
C ILE A 395 2.15 -9.08 -15.25
N THR A 396 2.58 -9.31 -16.48
CA THR A 396 1.93 -10.20 -17.47
C THR A 396 2.89 -11.28 -17.95
N GLU A 397 2.40 -12.22 -18.77
CA GLU A 397 3.25 -13.27 -19.36
C GLU A 397 4.38 -12.68 -20.22
N GLU A 398 4.10 -11.61 -20.97
CA GLU A 398 5.02 -11.05 -21.97
C GLU A 398 5.79 -9.82 -21.49
N GLY A 399 5.37 -9.19 -20.38
CA GLY A 399 5.95 -7.94 -19.88
C GLY A 399 5.19 -7.39 -18.70
N SER A 400 5.01 -6.07 -18.68
CA SER A 400 4.21 -5.38 -17.66
C SER A 400 3.30 -4.32 -18.28
N ILE A 401 2.18 -4.05 -17.62
CA ILE A 401 1.21 -3.02 -18.02
C ILE A 401 1.22 -1.91 -16.95
N ARG A 402 1.48 -0.68 -17.36
CA ARG A 402 1.40 0.48 -16.46
C ARG A 402 -0.06 0.77 -16.11
N LEU A 403 -0.29 1.11 -14.85
CA LEU A 403 -1.59 1.53 -14.35
C LEU A 403 -1.70 3.05 -14.19
N THR A 404 -0.58 3.75 -14.03
CA THR A 404 -0.51 5.20 -13.88
C THR A 404 -0.64 5.88 -15.24
N ASP A 405 -1.59 6.80 -15.38
CA ASP A 405 -1.79 7.62 -16.59
C ASP A 405 -1.20 9.04 -16.45
N TYR A 406 -0.75 9.40 -15.25
CA TYR A 406 -0.13 10.71 -14.99
C TYR A 406 1.20 10.83 -15.74
N PRO A 407 1.42 11.91 -16.51
CA PRO A 407 2.58 12.01 -17.40
C PRO A 407 3.89 12.08 -16.63
N TYR A 408 4.96 11.56 -17.25
CA TYR A 408 6.32 11.89 -16.88
C TYR A 408 6.71 13.21 -17.53
N THR A 409 7.05 14.17 -16.70
CA THR A 409 7.56 15.46 -17.17
C THR A 409 8.87 15.75 -16.44
N PRO A 410 9.85 16.40 -17.11
CA PRO A 410 11.06 16.80 -16.43
C PRO A 410 10.71 17.74 -15.28
N TYR A 411 10.77 17.24 -14.05
CA TYR A 411 10.48 18.02 -12.84
C TYR A 411 9.11 18.73 -12.87
N GLY A 412 8.05 18.04 -13.34
CA GLY A 412 6.70 18.59 -13.32
C GLY A 412 6.55 19.90 -14.11
N SER A 413 7.33 20.08 -15.18
CA SER A 413 7.14 21.23 -16.05
C SER A 413 5.72 21.20 -16.57
N HIS A 414 4.95 22.23 -16.20
CA HIS A 414 3.51 22.32 -16.39
C HIS A 414 3.09 21.91 -17.79
N VAL A 415 2.15 20.96 -17.86
CA VAL A 415 1.39 20.71 -19.10
C VAL A 415 0.53 21.95 -19.29
N SER A 416 0.98 22.86 -20.16
CA SER A 416 0.24 24.04 -20.59
C SER A 416 -0.97 23.63 -21.41
#